data_58c0174211d6983854ab308ddf1173ac
#
_entry.id   58c0174211d6983854ab308ddf1173ac
#
_cell.length_a   1.000
_cell.length_b   1.000
_cell.length_c   1.000
_cell.angle_alpha   90.00
_cell.angle_beta   90.00
_cell.angle_gamma   90.00
#
_symmetry.space_group_name_H-M   'P 1'
#
loop_
_entity.id
_entity.type
_entity.pdbx_description
1 polymer ?
#
loop_
_entity_poly.entity_id
_entity_poly.type
_entity_poly.pdbx_seq_one_letter_code
_entity_poly.pdbx_strand_id
1 'polypeptide(L)' 'MKSELTFAESLIEQFRKRRYELGVSQPVIDEKIGVATGLVAKWETGNRKPTAFNLHCWAEALGCTIKLEEDNDANIRY' A
#
# COMPACT_ATOMS: atom_id res chain seq x y z
N MET A 1 -16.09 13.32 6.29
CA MET A 1 -15.12 12.28 6.70
C MET A 1 -15.17 11.13 5.71
N LYS A 2 -14.01 10.65 5.29
CA LYS A 2 -13.95 9.50 4.39
C LYS A 2 -14.25 8.21 5.14
N SER A 3 -14.93 7.29 4.48
CA SER A 3 -15.16 5.96 5.03
C SER A 3 -13.85 5.15 5.03
N GLU A 4 -13.80 4.11 5.83
CA GLU A 4 -12.68 3.19 5.87
C GLU A 4 -12.41 2.58 4.48
N LEU A 5 -13.47 2.22 3.77
CA LEU A 5 -13.35 1.63 2.44
C LEU A 5 -12.73 2.62 1.45
N THR A 6 -13.19 3.88 1.47
CA THR A 6 -12.66 4.92 0.58
C THR A 6 -11.17 5.16 0.86
N PHE A 7 -10.78 5.18 2.13
CA PHE A 7 -9.39 5.35 2.50
C PHE A 7 -8.54 4.17 2.01
N ALA A 8 -9.02 2.95 2.25
CA ALA A 8 -8.31 1.74 1.83
C ALA A 8 -8.13 1.69 0.31
N GLU A 9 -9.18 2.00 -0.45
CA GLU A 9 -9.10 2.02 -1.91
C GLU A 9 -8.08 3.04 -2.40
N SER A 10 -8.07 4.23 -1.80
CA SER A 10 -7.13 5.28 -2.17
C SER A 10 -5.69 4.87 -1.89
N LEU A 11 -5.45 4.25 -0.73
CA LEU A 11 -4.12 3.79 -0.36
C LEU A 11 -3.62 2.70 -1.32
N ILE A 12 -4.44 1.69 -1.57
CA ILE A 12 -4.07 0.59 -2.45
C ILE A 12 -3.79 1.08 -3.88
N GLU A 13 -4.56 2.06 -4.34
CA GLU A 13 -4.34 2.63 -5.67
C GLU A 13 -2.96 3.28 -5.78
N GLN A 14 -2.46 3.89 -4.73
CA GLN A 14 -1.11 4.47 -4.71
C GLN A 14 -0.05 3.37 -4.87
N PHE A 15 -0.22 2.23 -4.20
CA PHE A 15 0.69 1.08 -4.35
C PHE A 15 0.66 0.54 -5.77
N ARG A 16 -0.53 0.35 -6.32
CA ARG A 16 -0.70 -0.16 -7.69
C ARG A 16 -0.05 0.78 -8.70
N LYS A 17 -0.32 2.07 -8.60
CA LYS A 17 0.24 3.09 -9.49
C LYS A 17 1.77 3.04 -9.46
N ARG A 18 2.35 2.96 -8.27
CA ARG A 18 3.80 2.89 -8.13
C ARG A 18 4.37 1.64 -8.81
N ARG A 19 3.69 0.49 -8.64
CA ARG A 19 4.11 -0.73 -9.31
C ARG A 19 4.12 -0.58 -10.83
N TYR A 20 3.08 0.04 -11.39
CA TYR A 20 3.02 0.33 -12.82
C TYR A 20 4.13 1.28 -13.26
N GLU A 21 4.42 2.30 -12.48
CA GLU A 21 5.50 3.24 -12.79
C GLU A 21 6.85 2.52 -12.88
N LEU A 22 7.07 1.54 -12.03
CA LEU A 22 8.29 0.75 -12.03
C LEU A 22 8.30 -0.33 -13.10
N GLY A 23 7.16 -0.63 -13.71
CA GLY A 23 7.06 -1.66 -14.73
C GLY A 23 7.27 -3.07 -14.21
N VAL A 24 6.97 -3.33 -12.92
CA VAL A 24 7.17 -4.65 -12.32
C VAL A 24 5.86 -5.38 -12.14
N SER A 25 5.91 -6.71 -12.20
CA SER A 25 4.73 -7.55 -12.03
C SER A 25 4.45 -7.83 -10.56
N GLN A 26 3.21 -8.26 -10.27
CA GLN A 26 2.83 -8.64 -8.91
C GLN A 26 3.69 -9.78 -8.36
N PRO A 27 3.96 -10.86 -9.14
CA PRO A 27 4.83 -11.93 -8.63
C PRO A 27 6.24 -11.48 -8.25
N VAL A 28 6.78 -10.51 -8.95
CA VAL A 28 8.10 -9.94 -8.62
C VAL A 28 8.05 -9.29 -7.24
N ILE A 29 6.97 -8.59 -6.94
CA ILE A 29 6.81 -7.96 -5.63
C ILE A 29 6.59 -9.00 -4.53
N ASP A 30 5.77 -10.04 -4.79
CA ASP A 30 5.60 -11.16 -3.84
C ASP A 30 6.95 -11.73 -3.43
N GLU A 31 7.79 -12.01 -4.41
CA GLU A 31 9.12 -12.58 -4.17
C GLU A 31 10.00 -11.63 -3.38
N LYS A 32 9.97 -10.35 -3.73
CA LYS A 32 10.80 -9.34 -3.08
C LYS A 32 10.43 -9.14 -1.61
N ILE A 33 9.14 -9.22 -1.30
CA ILE A 33 8.66 -9.14 0.08
C ILE A 33 8.91 -10.45 0.84
N GLY A 34 8.90 -11.57 0.13
CA GLY A 34 9.02 -12.89 0.74
C GLY A 34 7.67 -13.46 1.17
N VAL A 35 6.60 -13.13 0.47
CA VAL A 35 5.26 -13.65 0.75
C VAL A 35 4.85 -14.67 -0.30
N ALA A 36 3.74 -15.37 -0.03
CA ALA A 36 3.22 -16.36 -0.96
C ALA A 36 2.84 -15.71 -2.29
N THR A 37 3.09 -16.45 -3.38
CA THR A 37 2.70 -16.01 -4.71
C THR A 37 1.20 -15.72 -4.78
N GLY A 38 0.85 -14.56 -5.31
CA GLY A 38 -0.54 -14.15 -5.45
C GLY A 38 -1.05 -13.27 -4.31
N LEU A 39 -0.27 -13.07 -3.23
CA LEU A 39 -0.73 -12.27 -2.11
C LEU A 39 -0.83 -10.79 -2.47
N VAL A 40 0.14 -10.26 -3.21
CA VAL A 40 0.08 -8.86 -3.66
C VAL A 40 -1.16 -8.64 -4.54
N ALA A 41 -1.49 -9.59 -5.41
CA ALA A 41 -2.71 -9.52 -6.22
C ALA A 41 -3.96 -9.44 -5.34
N LYS A 42 -4.01 -10.21 -4.27
CA LYS A 42 -5.14 -10.17 -3.33
C LYS A 42 -5.23 -8.84 -2.60
N TRP A 43 -4.10 -8.26 -2.24
CA TRP A 43 -4.06 -6.93 -1.63
C TRP A 43 -4.56 -5.87 -2.61
N GLU A 44 -4.11 -5.93 -3.87
CA GLU A 44 -4.50 -4.93 -4.89
C GLU A 44 -5.98 -5.01 -5.25
N THR A 45 -6.60 -6.17 -5.14
CA THR A 45 -8.02 -6.33 -5.42
C THR A 45 -8.92 -6.16 -4.19
N GLY A 46 -8.33 -6.06 -3.00
CA GLY A 46 -9.09 -5.94 -1.77
C GLY A 46 -9.58 -7.27 -1.20
N ASN A 47 -9.20 -8.40 -1.80
CA ASN A 47 -9.58 -9.73 -1.29
C ASN A 47 -8.91 -10.07 0.04
N ARG A 48 -7.75 -9.51 0.29
CA ARG A 48 -7.03 -9.64 1.57
C ARG A 48 -6.53 -8.28 1.96
N LYS A 49 -6.53 -8.00 3.26
CA LYS A 49 -5.99 -6.76 3.80
C LYS A 49 -4.59 -7.01 4.33
N PRO A 50 -3.60 -6.23 3.91
CA PRO A 50 -2.26 -6.38 4.47
C PRO A 50 -2.22 -5.86 5.91
N THR A 51 -1.38 -6.48 6.74
CA THR A 51 -1.08 -5.94 8.06
C THR A 51 -0.26 -4.66 7.92
N ALA A 52 -0.11 -3.90 9.00
CA ALA A 52 0.74 -2.72 8.98
C ALA A 52 2.17 -3.07 8.57
N PHE A 53 2.70 -4.18 9.08
CA PHE A 53 4.04 -4.62 8.73
C PHE A 53 4.14 -4.99 7.24
N ASN A 54 3.14 -5.68 6.71
CA ASN A 54 3.11 -6.02 5.29
C ASN A 54 3.03 -4.78 4.41
N LEU A 55 2.28 -3.77 4.83
CA LEU A 55 2.25 -2.48 4.11
C LEU A 55 3.64 -1.85 4.06
N HIS A 56 4.36 -1.88 5.18
CA HIS A 56 5.73 -1.38 5.24
C HIS A 56 6.63 -2.12 4.26
N CYS A 57 6.61 -3.45 4.28
CA CYS A 57 7.42 -4.27 3.39
C CYS A 57 7.05 -4.05 1.91
N TRP A 58 5.77 -3.90 1.64
CA TRP A 58 5.27 -3.65 0.28
C TRP A 58 5.77 -2.29 -0.22
N ALA A 59 5.67 -1.25 0.60
CA ALA A 59 6.19 0.05 0.24
C ALA A 59 7.69 0.00 -0.06
N GLU A 60 8.47 -0.67 0.79
CA GLU A 60 9.91 -0.83 0.57
C GLU A 60 10.21 -1.56 -0.73
N ALA A 61 9.44 -2.59 -1.05
CA ALA A 61 9.60 -3.32 -2.31
C ALA A 61 9.37 -2.43 -3.53
N LEU A 62 8.61 -1.37 -3.38
CA LEU A 62 8.34 -0.38 -4.42
C LEU A 62 9.27 0.83 -4.34
N GLY A 63 10.28 0.78 -3.49
CA GLY A 63 11.22 1.89 -3.30
C GLY A 63 10.60 3.08 -2.59
N CYS A 64 9.59 2.84 -1.75
CA CYS A 64 8.87 3.87 -1.04
C CYS A 64 8.93 3.68 0.47
N THR A 65 8.58 4.71 1.20
CA THR A 65 8.48 4.67 2.65
C THR A 65 7.12 5.21 3.06
N ILE A 66 6.48 4.53 4.01
CA ILE A 66 5.25 5.03 4.62
C ILE A 66 5.65 5.87 5.82
N LYS A 67 5.17 7.09 5.89
CA LYS A 67 5.43 7.95 7.03
C LYS A 67 4.22 8.82 7.35
N LEU A 68 4.17 9.27 8.58
CA LEU A 68 3.15 10.19 9.03
C LEU A 68 3.61 11.61 8.71
N GLU A 69 2.77 12.36 8.02
CA GLU A 69 3.06 13.75 7.68
C GLU A 69 2.11 14.67 8.42
N GLU A 70 2.63 15.80 8.87
CA GLU A 70 1.81 16.85 9.43
C GLU A 70 0.94 17.46 8.34
N ASP A 71 -0.35 17.61 8.63
CA ASP A 71 -1.29 18.25 7.72
C ASP A 71 -1.42 19.71 8.13
N ASN A 72 -0.88 20.60 7.33
CA ASN A 72 -0.90 22.04 7.63
C ASN A 72 -2.29 22.63 7.64
N ASP A 73 -3.26 21.98 6.98
CA ASP A 73 -4.64 22.43 6.94
C ASP A 73 -5.48 21.84 8.06
N ALA A 74 -4.93 20.92 8.85
CA ALA A 74 -5.66 20.25 9.91
C ALA A 74 -5.85 21.20 11.11
N ASN A 75 -7.07 21.21 11.63
CA ASN A 75 -7.39 21.92 12.86
C ASN A 75 -7.34 20.93 14.02
N ILE A 76 -6.17 20.83 14.65
CA ILE A 76 -5.92 19.83 15.69
C ILE A 76 -6.25 20.41 17.06
N ARG A 77 -7.02 19.62 17.85
CA ARG A 77 -7.35 19.96 19.23
C ARG A 77 -7.21 18.73 20.12
N TYR A 78 -6.59 18.93 21.26
CA TYR A 78 -6.44 17.89 22.27
C TYR A 78 -7.25 18.21 23.50
#